data_7f2442e41c12d20b1c7f4a201603b626
#
_entry.id   7f2442e41c12d20b1c7f4a201603b626
#
_cell.length_a   1.000
_cell.length_b   1.000
_cell.length_c   1.000
_cell.angle_alpha   90.00
_cell.angle_beta   90.00
_cell.angle_gamma   90.00
#
_symmetry.space_group_name_H-M   'P 1'
#
loop_
_entity.id
_entity.type
_entity.pdbx_description
1 polymer ?
#
loop_
_entity_poly.entity_id
_entity_poly.type
_entity_poly.pdbx_seq_one_letter_code
_entity_poly.pdbx_strand_id
1 'polypeptide(L)'
;KWVEDSKKLVDAGVAGTHDLWSDDWSAGFFPEGKVFCYFGPAWLVNFSMSADVEGSVGNLGKWGGTEGPQGFFWGGTWICAATGTDNADLIKDIMLKLTTDEEIMKGIVVKDDDFVNNKPAMEAMAADTSYSSKILGGQNPLAMYCEGAGSIDLSNLSAYDQGCNEEFQNAMKNYFDGNASLEEALELFYKAVEEKYPELSH
;
A
#
# COMPACT_ATOMS: atom_id res chain seq x y z
N LYS A 1 -7.10 20.83 2.53
CA LYS A 1 -7.73 20.54 1.22
C LYS A 1 -8.06 19.06 1.06
N TRP A 2 -7.05 18.15 1.11
CA TRP A 2 -7.31 16.71 0.88
C TRP A 2 -8.38 16.16 1.85
N VAL A 3 -8.25 16.40 3.15
CA VAL A 3 -9.21 15.95 4.18
C VAL A 3 -10.63 16.46 3.90
N GLU A 4 -10.76 17.75 3.54
CA GLU A 4 -12.07 18.36 3.24
C GLU A 4 -12.69 17.82 1.96
N ASP A 5 -11.87 17.52 0.94
CA ASP A 5 -12.37 16.93 -0.30
C ASP A 5 -12.78 15.46 -0.07
N SER A 6 -12.03 14.71 0.73
CA SER A 6 -12.41 13.35 1.15
C SER A 6 -13.70 13.35 1.98
N LYS A 7 -13.88 14.32 2.89
CA LYS A 7 -15.12 14.46 3.68
C LYS A 7 -16.36 14.66 2.80
N LYS A 8 -16.22 15.43 1.71
CA LYS A 8 -17.34 15.61 0.75
C LYS A 8 -17.75 14.29 0.10
N LEU A 9 -16.80 13.41 -0.19
CA LEU A 9 -17.08 12.08 -0.75
C LEU A 9 -17.76 11.17 0.27
N VAL A 10 -17.32 11.24 1.53
CA VAL A 10 -17.96 10.51 2.65
C VAL A 10 -19.39 11.00 2.84
N ASP A 11 -19.61 12.33 2.92
CA ASP A 11 -20.93 12.92 3.12
C ASP A 11 -21.88 12.64 1.95
N ALA A 12 -21.33 12.49 0.76
CA ALA A 12 -22.10 12.08 -0.43
C ALA A 12 -22.40 10.56 -0.46
N GLY A 13 -21.89 9.78 0.50
CA GLY A 13 -22.07 8.33 0.57
C GLY A 13 -21.34 7.55 -0.53
N VAL A 14 -20.31 8.15 -1.15
CA VAL A 14 -19.51 7.52 -2.21
C VAL A 14 -18.11 7.08 -1.75
N ALA A 15 -17.73 7.39 -0.51
CA ALA A 15 -16.54 6.87 0.13
C ALA A 15 -16.90 6.33 1.52
N GLY A 16 -16.34 5.15 1.87
CA GLY A 16 -16.47 4.55 3.20
C GLY A 16 -15.46 5.12 4.19
N THR A 17 -15.76 4.98 5.48
CA THR A 17 -14.86 5.31 6.62
C THR A 17 -14.44 4.07 7.39
N HIS A 18 -14.49 2.90 6.75
CA HIS A 18 -14.13 1.64 7.36
C HIS A 18 -12.64 1.60 7.71
N ASP A 19 -12.32 1.04 8.86
CA ASP A 19 -10.93 0.82 9.24
C ASP A 19 -10.29 -0.19 8.30
N LEU A 20 -9.05 0.07 7.89
CA LEU A 20 -8.23 -0.88 7.14
C LEU A 20 -8.19 -2.23 7.85
N TRP A 21 -8.29 -3.30 7.08
CA TRP A 21 -8.27 -4.69 7.55
C TRP A 21 -9.51 -5.13 8.34
N SER A 22 -10.52 -4.27 8.49
CA SER A 22 -11.80 -4.67 9.07
C SER A 22 -12.60 -5.57 8.12
N ASP A 23 -13.54 -6.32 8.69
CA ASP A 23 -14.46 -7.16 7.89
C ASP A 23 -15.30 -6.30 6.94
N ASP A 24 -15.72 -5.10 7.36
CA ASP A 24 -16.49 -4.16 6.55
C ASP A 24 -15.67 -3.64 5.36
N TRP A 25 -14.39 -3.34 5.56
CA TRP A 25 -13.48 -2.95 4.48
C TRP A 25 -13.27 -4.11 3.50
N SER A 26 -13.06 -5.32 4.00
CA SER A 26 -12.81 -6.53 3.22
C SER A 26 -14.06 -7.01 2.47
N ALA A 27 -15.26 -6.69 2.96
CA ALA A 27 -16.51 -7.00 2.26
C ALA A 27 -16.59 -6.37 0.87
N GLY A 28 -15.89 -5.26 0.64
CA GLY A 28 -15.79 -4.60 -0.66
C GLY A 28 -14.99 -5.38 -1.71
N PHE A 29 -14.25 -6.43 -1.34
CA PHE A 29 -13.55 -7.31 -2.27
C PHE A 29 -14.46 -8.33 -2.95
N PHE A 30 -15.73 -8.36 -2.57
CA PHE A 30 -16.75 -9.22 -3.15
C PHE A 30 -17.77 -8.39 -3.93
N PRO A 31 -18.44 -8.97 -4.95
CA PRO A 31 -19.38 -8.23 -5.80
C PRO A 31 -20.52 -7.54 -5.05
N GLU A 32 -20.96 -8.15 -3.94
CA GLU A 32 -22.03 -7.62 -3.09
C GLU A 32 -21.63 -6.33 -2.37
N GLY A 33 -20.35 -6.12 -2.10
CA GLY A 33 -19.82 -4.92 -1.46
C GLY A 33 -19.91 -3.67 -2.34
N LYS A 34 -20.02 -3.83 -3.66
CA LYS A 34 -20.21 -2.75 -4.65
C LYS A 34 -19.17 -1.63 -4.56
N VAL A 35 -17.95 -1.95 -4.15
CA VAL A 35 -16.85 -0.98 -4.12
C VAL A 35 -16.25 -0.88 -5.51
N PHE A 36 -16.19 0.35 -6.04
CA PHE A 36 -15.70 0.62 -7.39
C PHE A 36 -14.17 0.67 -7.45
N CYS A 37 -13.51 1.27 -6.45
CA CYS A 37 -12.05 1.36 -6.44
C CYS A 37 -11.45 1.35 -5.03
N TYR A 38 -10.21 0.92 -4.97
CA TYR A 38 -9.31 1.05 -3.84
C TYR A 38 -8.05 1.78 -4.29
N PHE A 39 -7.47 2.58 -3.40
CA PHE A 39 -6.13 3.14 -3.58
C PHE A 39 -5.15 2.29 -2.78
N GLY A 40 -4.08 1.85 -3.41
CA GLY A 40 -3.12 1.00 -2.74
C GLY A 40 -1.85 0.71 -3.54
N PRO A 41 -0.84 0.14 -2.89
CA PRO A 41 0.38 -0.31 -3.54
C PRO A 41 0.17 -1.65 -4.27
N ALA A 42 1.18 -2.09 -5.02
CA ALA A 42 1.13 -3.34 -5.78
C ALA A 42 0.77 -4.56 -4.91
N TRP A 43 1.37 -4.68 -3.71
CA TRP A 43 1.12 -5.80 -2.80
C TRP A 43 -0.34 -5.90 -2.31
N LEU A 44 -1.12 -4.81 -2.36
CA LEU A 44 -2.53 -4.85 -1.96
C LEU A 44 -3.32 -5.84 -2.80
N VAL A 45 -3.03 -5.92 -4.10
CA VAL A 45 -3.78 -6.69 -5.09
C VAL A 45 -3.84 -8.18 -4.73
N ASN A 46 -2.70 -8.82 -4.54
CA ASN A 46 -2.67 -10.26 -4.23
C ASN A 46 -2.79 -10.52 -2.72
N PHE A 47 -2.09 -9.75 -1.90
CA PHE A 47 -2.00 -10.00 -0.46
C PHE A 47 -3.30 -9.71 0.29
N SER A 48 -4.04 -8.65 -0.09
CA SER A 48 -5.14 -8.15 0.74
C SER A 48 -6.52 -8.30 0.11
N MET A 49 -6.62 -8.29 -1.23
CA MET A 49 -7.91 -8.22 -1.92
C MET A 49 -8.58 -9.59 -2.11
N SER A 50 -8.26 -10.56 -1.25
CA SER A 50 -8.89 -11.90 -1.21
C SER A 50 -8.87 -12.62 -2.56
N ALA A 51 -7.80 -12.44 -3.34
CA ALA A 51 -7.70 -12.99 -4.70
C ALA A 51 -7.73 -14.54 -4.76
N ASP A 52 -7.37 -15.20 -3.67
CA ASP A 52 -7.42 -16.65 -3.46
C ASP A 52 -8.80 -17.16 -2.99
N VAL A 53 -9.72 -16.27 -2.65
CA VAL A 53 -11.06 -16.62 -2.15
C VAL A 53 -12.03 -16.74 -3.32
N GLU A 54 -12.66 -17.90 -3.47
CA GLU A 54 -13.64 -18.15 -4.51
C GLU A 54 -14.80 -17.13 -4.48
N GLY A 55 -15.10 -16.56 -5.64
CA GLY A 55 -16.18 -15.58 -5.80
C GLY A 55 -15.78 -14.12 -5.51
N SER A 56 -14.58 -13.86 -4.98
CA SER A 56 -14.08 -12.49 -4.86
C SER A 56 -13.86 -11.86 -6.24
N VAL A 57 -13.90 -10.54 -6.30
CA VAL A 57 -13.65 -9.77 -7.53
C VAL A 57 -12.26 -10.07 -8.11
N GLY A 58 -11.25 -10.25 -7.25
CA GLY A 58 -9.89 -10.63 -7.63
C GLY A 58 -9.81 -12.06 -8.17
N ASN A 59 -10.45 -13.02 -7.51
CA ASN A 59 -10.52 -14.41 -7.98
C ASN A 59 -11.20 -14.52 -9.35
N LEU A 60 -12.23 -13.69 -9.58
CA LEU A 60 -12.93 -13.60 -10.85
C LEU A 60 -12.15 -12.83 -11.94
N GLY A 61 -10.99 -12.26 -11.62
CA GLY A 61 -10.21 -11.44 -12.56
C GLY A 61 -10.97 -10.22 -13.05
N LYS A 62 -11.68 -9.53 -12.14
CA LYS A 62 -12.54 -8.39 -12.48
C LYS A 62 -11.99 -7.04 -12.02
N TRP A 63 -10.84 -7.02 -11.35
CA TRP A 63 -10.15 -5.76 -11.08
C TRP A 63 -9.40 -5.27 -12.31
N GLY A 64 -9.20 -3.97 -12.40
CA GLY A 64 -8.29 -3.31 -13.33
C GLY A 64 -7.40 -2.34 -12.56
N GLY A 65 -6.13 -2.24 -12.93
CA GLY A 65 -5.19 -1.26 -12.37
C GLY A 65 -5.12 -0.01 -13.23
N THR A 66 -5.03 1.15 -12.58
CA THR A 66 -4.75 2.44 -13.21
C THR A 66 -3.90 3.29 -12.30
N GLU A 67 -3.18 4.24 -12.88
CA GLU A 67 -2.37 5.18 -12.12
C GLU A 67 -3.23 6.01 -11.16
N GLY A 68 -2.71 6.18 -9.94
CA GLY A 68 -3.24 7.14 -8.99
C GLY A 68 -2.75 8.57 -9.29
N PRO A 69 -3.14 9.57 -8.47
CA PRO A 69 -2.76 10.97 -8.68
C PRO A 69 -1.26 11.23 -8.51
N GLN A 70 -0.54 10.36 -7.80
CA GLN A 70 0.92 10.38 -7.67
C GLN A 70 1.44 9.04 -7.14
N GLY A 71 2.73 8.76 -7.38
CA GLY A 71 3.44 7.65 -6.73
C GLY A 71 3.59 7.89 -5.23
N PHE A 72 3.54 6.82 -4.44
CA PHE A 72 3.71 6.88 -3.00
C PHE A 72 4.39 5.61 -2.49
N PHE A 73 5.05 5.73 -1.34
CA PHE A 73 5.64 4.61 -0.63
C PHE A 73 4.68 4.14 0.48
N TRP A 74 4.41 2.84 0.51
CA TRP A 74 3.67 2.24 1.60
C TRP A 74 4.13 0.81 1.85
N GLY A 75 4.79 0.59 2.99
CA GLY A 75 5.21 -0.73 3.44
C GLY A 75 6.36 -1.33 2.64
N GLY A 76 6.19 -2.56 2.22
CA GLY A 76 7.23 -3.41 1.64
C GLY A 76 7.76 -4.43 2.64
N THR A 77 8.71 -5.25 2.20
CA THR A 77 9.34 -6.28 3.03
C THR A 77 10.78 -5.92 3.33
N TRP A 78 11.14 -5.89 4.61
CA TRP A 78 12.50 -5.68 5.08
C TRP A 78 13.14 -7.01 5.47
N ILE A 79 14.28 -7.33 4.88
CA ILE A 79 15.07 -8.52 5.22
C ILE A 79 16.20 -8.09 6.15
N CYS A 80 16.18 -8.59 7.38
CA CYS A 80 17.14 -8.23 8.42
C CYS A 80 17.87 -9.47 8.95
N ALA A 81 19.12 -9.26 9.39
CA ALA A 81 19.90 -10.27 10.10
C ALA A 81 19.85 -10.01 11.61
N ALA A 82 19.74 -11.07 12.41
CA ALA A 82 19.86 -10.95 13.86
C ALA A 82 21.30 -10.59 14.26
N THR A 83 21.45 -9.64 15.18
CA THR A 83 22.73 -9.31 15.78
C THR A 83 23.30 -10.52 16.52
N GLY A 84 24.59 -10.82 16.31
CA GLY A 84 25.30 -11.96 16.95
C GLY A 84 25.05 -13.31 16.28
N THR A 85 24.50 -13.33 15.06
CA THR A 85 24.37 -14.58 14.29
C THR A 85 25.75 -15.21 13.99
N ASP A 86 25.85 -16.53 14.15
CA ASP A 86 27.04 -17.28 13.77
C ASP A 86 27.16 -17.56 12.25
N ASN A 87 26.13 -17.17 11.47
CA ASN A 87 26.02 -17.44 10.04
C ASN A 87 26.01 -16.15 9.20
N ALA A 88 26.77 -15.13 9.58
CA ALA A 88 26.73 -13.80 8.96
C ALA A 88 26.97 -13.84 7.44
N ASP A 89 27.96 -14.61 6.96
CA ASP A 89 28.29 -14.72 5.55
C ASP A 89 27.16 -15.38 4.73
N LEU A 90 26.55 -16.44 5.26
CA LEU A 90 25.43 -17.12 4.63
C LEU A 90 24.20 -16.19 4.55
N ILE A 91 23.91 -15.48 5.63
CA ILE A 91 22.77 -14.54 5.66
C ILE A 91 23.01 -13.40 4.68
N LYS A 92 24.22 -12.87 4.60
CA LYS A 92 24.59 -11.86 3.61
C LYS A 92 24.34 -12.34 2.17
N ASP A 93 24.75 -13.57 1.86
CA ASP A 93 24.53 -14.16 0.53
C ASP A 93 23.03 -14.32 0.22
N ILE A 94 22.24 -14.80 1.19
CA ILE A 94 20.79 -14.91 1.08
C ILE A 94 20.15 -13.53 0.85
N MET A 95 20.51 -12.52 1.66
CA MET A 95 19.99 -11.16 1.52
C MET A 95 20.31 -10.57 0.15
N LEU A 96 21.55 -10.73 -0.32
CA LEU A 96 21.94 -10.26 -1.65
C LEU A 96 21.14 -10.95 -2.75
N LYS A 97 20.98 -12.26 -2.70
CA LYS A 97 20.21 -13.00 -3.71
C LYS A 97 18.74 -12.59 -3.73
N LEU A 98 18.12 -12.50 -2.56
CA LEU A 98 16.71 -12.13 -2.45
C LEU A 98 16.41 -10.67 -2.81
N THR A 99 17.42 -9.81 -2.89
CA THR A 99 17.22 -8.38 -3.19
C THR A 99 17.85 -7.90 -4.50
N THR A 100 18.75 -8.69 -5.10
CA THR A 100 19.49 -8.26 -6.29
C THR A 100 19.54 -9.27 -7.43
N ASP A 101 19.24 -10.55 -7.17
CA ASP A 101 19.21 -11.56 -8.23
C ASP A 101 17.96 -11.37 -9.10
N GLU A 102 18.18 -11.08 -10.38
CA GLU A 102 17.12 -10.73 -11.32
C GLU A 102 16.13 -11.88 -11.54
N GLU A 103 16.59 -13.12 -11.60
CA GLU A 103 15.72 -14.26 -11.84
C GLU A 103 14.89 -14.61 -10.61
N ILE A 104 15.47 -14.50 -9.41
CA ILE A 104 14.72 -14.66 -8.16
C ILE A 104 13.65 -13.57 -8.03
N MET A 105 14.00 -12.32 -8.32
CA MET A 105 13.10 -11.19 -8.23
C MET A 105 11.94 -11.29 -9.24
N LYS A 106 12.21 -11.70 -10.48
CA LYS A 106 11.16 -12.04 -11.46
C LYS A 106 10.26 -13.18 -10.98
N GLY A 107 10.86 -14.20 -10.36
CA GLY A 107 10.12 -15.32 -9.78
C GLY A 107 9.12 -14.91 -8.69
N ILE A 108 9.49 -13.94 -7.85
CA ILE A 108 8.60 -13.36 -6.83
C ILE A 108 7.41 -12.67 -7.52
N VAL A 109 7.66 -11.82 -8.51
CA VAL A 109 6.61 -11.11 -9.24
C VAL A 109 5.60 -12.08 -9.87
N VAL A 110 6.10 -13.13 -10.53
CA VAL A 110 5.23 -14.12 -11.20
C VAL A 110 4.40 -14.91 -10.18
N LYS A 111 4.99 -15.25 -9.02
CA LYS A 111 4.36 -16.07 -8.02
C LYS A 111 3.32 -15.29 -7.21
N ASP A 112 3.68 -14.06 -6.82
CA ASP A 112 2.92 -13.29 -5.86
C ASP A 112 2.13 -12.13 -6.51
N ASP A 113 2.22 -11.98 -7.84
CA ASP A 113 1.56 -10.90 -8.61
C ASP A 113 1.88 -9.49 -8.02
N ASP A 114 3.16 -9.29 -7.65
CA ASP A 114 3.64 -8.15 -6.88
C ASP A 114 4.66 -7.32 -7.67
N PHE A 115 5.31 -6.39 -7.01
CA PHE A 115 6.34 -5.51 -7.53
C PHE A 115 7.59 -5.55 -6.65
N VAL A 116 8.78 -5.63 -7.26
CA VAL A 116 10.04 -5.73 -6.54
C VAL A 116 10.97 -4.56 -6.84
N ASN A 117 11.93 -4.30 -5.94
CA ASN A 117 12.86 -3.18 -6.04
C ASN A 117 14.07 -3.45 -6.98
N ASN A 118 13.97 -4.39 -7.89
CA ASN A 118 14.97 -4.66 -8.92
C ASN A 118 14.55 -4.02 -10.24
N LYS A 119 15.10 -2.83 -10.53
CA LYS A 119 14.71 -2.06 -11.70
C LYS A 119 14.91 -2.81 -13.03
N PRO A 120 16.05 -3.46 -13.32
CA PRO A 120 16.20 -4.22 -14.55
C PRO A 120 15.16 -5.34 -14.72
N ALA A 121 14.87 -6.08 -13.63
CA ALA A 121 13.86 -7.13 -13.65
C ALA A 121 12.47 -6.55 -13.98
N MET A 122 12.10 -5.45 -13.33
CA MET A 122 10.78 -4.83 -13.53
C MET A 122 10.62 -4.23 -14.92
N GLU A 123 11.63 -3.55 -15.44
CA GLU A 123 11.61 -3.01 -16.81
C GLU A 123 11.53 -4.12 -17.87
N ALA A 124 12.27 -5.22 -17.68
CA ALA A 124 12.19 -6.37 -18.56
C ALA A 124 10.81 -7.04 -18.55
N MET A 125 10.23 -7.24 -17.38
CA MET A 125 8.89 -7.84 -17.24
C MET A 125 7.77 -6.89 -17.66
N ALA A 126 7.94 -5.59 -17.52
CA ALA A 126 7.01 -4.59 -18.04
C ALA A 126 6.90 -4.64 -19.57
N ALA A 127 8.00 -4.95 -20.25
CA ALA A 127 8.05 -5.14 -21.70
C ALA A 127 7.62 -6.54 -22.17
N ASP A 128 7.49 -7.51 -21.26
CA ASP A 128 7.12 -8.88 -21.58
C ASP A 128 5.60 -8.99 -21.81
N THR A 129 5.20 -9.18 -23.07
CA THR A 129 3.79 -9.34 -23.45
C THR A 129 3.19 -10.68 -23.04
N SER A 130 3.98 -11.62 -22.56
CA SER A 130 3.51 -12.91 -22.06
C SER A 130 3.12 -12.87 -20.58
N TYR A 131 3.61 -11.86 -19.82
CA TYR A 131 3.25 -11.66 -18.42
C TYR A 131 1.95 -10.86 -18.30
N SER A 132 1.06 -11.34 -17.43
CA SER A 132 -0.17 -10.64 -17.09
C SER A 132 -0.70 -11.08 -15.73
N SER A 133 -1.29 -10.14 -15.00
CA SER A 133 -1.99 -10.41 -13.75
C SER A 133 -3.38 -11.01 -14.04
N LYS A 134 -3.66 -12.16 -13.46
CA LYS A 134 -5.00 -12.76 -13.54
C LYS A 134 -6.01 -11.97 -12.70
N ILE A 135 -5.59 -11.43 -11.58
CA ILE A 135 -6.40 -10.62 -10.65
C ILE A 135 -6.87 -9.34 -11.35
N LEU A 136 -5.98 -8.74 -12.17
CA LEU A 136 -6.24 -7.52 -12.94
C LEU A 136 -6.77 -7.80 -14.36
N GLY A 137 -7.49 -8.90 -14.55
CA GLY A 137 -8.16 -9.20 -15.80
C GLY A 137 -7.24 -9.43 -17.01
N GLY A 138 -6.01 -9.85 -16.78
CA GLY A 138 -5.01 -10.07 -17.82
C GLY A 138 -4.16 -8.83 -18.14
N GLN A 139 -4.27 -7.77 -17.37
CA GLN A 139 -3.41 -6.59 -17.50
C GLN A 139 -1.98 -6.91 -17.02
N ASN A 140 -0.96 -6.37 -17.71
CA ASN A 140 0.39 -6.25 -17.16
C ASN A 140 0.53 -4.89 -16.48
N PRO A 141 0.55 -4.80 -15.14
CA PRO A 141 0.58 -3.51 -14.43
C PRO A 141 2.00 -2.96 -14.24
N LEU A 142 3.05 -3.71 -14.59
CA LEU A 142 4.43 -3.41 -14.17
C LEU A 142 4.98 -2.11 -14.77
N ALA A 143 4.57 -1.72 -15.98
CA ALA A 143 4.99 -0.44 -16.55
C ALA A 143 4.46 0.74 -15.69
N MET A 144 3.20 0.68 -15.28
CA MET A 144 2.56 1.65 -14.39
C MET A 144 3.24 1.68 -13.01
N TYR A 145 3.57 0.52 -12.46
CA TYR A 145 4.28 0.44 -11.17
C TYR A 145 5.71 1.01 -11.26
N CYS A 146 6.42 0.77 -12.37
CA CYS A 146 7.74 1.38 -12.61
C CYS A 146 7.67 2.91 -12.67
N GLU A 147 6.67 3.47 -13.34
CA GLU A 147 6.45 4.91 -13.43
C GLU A 147 6.12 5.50 -12.05
N GLY A 148 5.18 4.90 -11.34
CA GLY A 148 4.84 5.29 -9.97
C GLY A 148 6.05 5.26 -9.03
N ALA A 149 6.82 4.16 -9.05
CA ALA A 149 8.02 4.02 -8.22
C ALA A 149 9.09 5.06 -8.57
N GLY A 150 9.24 5.40 -9.86
CA GLY A 150 10.19 6.42 -10.33
C GLY A 150 9.84 7.85 -9.89
N SER A 151 8.59 8.09 -9.53
CA SER A 151 8.09 9.40 -9.08
C SER A 151 8.12 9.61 -7.56
N ILE A 152 8.46 8.57 -6.78
CA ILE A 152 8.50 8.66 -5.31
C ILE A 152 9.68 9.52 -4.88
N ASP A 153 9.40 10.54 -4.06
CA ASP A 153 10.40 11.38 -3.40
C ASP A 153 10.36 11.13 -1.89
N LEU A 154 11.45 10.57 -1.36
CA LEU A 154 11.64 10.28 0.06
C LEU A 154 12.57 11.29 0.76
N SER A 155 12.82 12.46 0.16
CA SER A 155 13.72 13.48 0.72
C SER A 155 13.28 14.00 2.09
N ASN A 156 11.99 13.95 2.39
CA ASN A 156 11.40 14.39 3.66
C ASN A 156 11.09 13.23 4.63
N LEU A 157 11.59 12.01 4.35
CA LEU A 157 11.34 10.85 5.22
C LEU A 157 11.88 11.10 6.63
N SER A 158 11.06 10.78 7.63
CA SER A 158 11.35 10.96 9.04
C SER A 158 11.12 9.66 9.82
N ALA A 159 11.82 9.49 10.95
CA ALA A 159 11.58 8.39 11.87
C ALA A 159 10.20 8.46 12.55
N TYR A 160 9.53 9.60 12.48
CA TYR A 160 8.22 9.84 13.08
C TYR A 160 7.04 9.57 12.13
N ASP A 161 7.29 9.40 10.83
CA ASP A 161 6.24 9.33 9.79
C ASP A 161 5.19 8.28 10.09
N GLN A 162 5.60 7.07 10.46
CA GLN A 162 4.67 5.98 10.74
C GLN A 162 3.76 6.33 11.91
N GLY A 163 4.33 6.79 13.03
CA GLY A 163 3.56 7.14 14.21
C GLY A 163 2.67 8.38 14.01
N CYS A 164 3.17 9.39 13.30
CA CYS A 164 2.36 10.56 12.94
C CYS A 164 1.19 10.18 12.02
N ASN A 165 1.41 9.29 11.05
CA ASN A 165 0.35 8.81 10.17
C ASN A 165 -0.73 8.04 10.92
N GLU A 166 -0.36 7.19 11.88
CA GLU A 166 -1.31 6.45 12.73
C GLU A 166 -2.17 7.42 13.56
N GLU A 167 -1.53 8.38 14.25
CA GLU A 167 -2.28 9.37 15.06
C GLU A 167 -3.15 10.27 14.18
N PHE A 168 -2.69 10.63 12.98
CA PHE A 168 -3.48 11.40 12.03
C PHE A 168 -4.73 10.63 11.58
N GLN A 169 -4.61 9.37 11.23
CA GLN A 169 -5.75 8.54 10.82
C GLN A 169 -6.77 8.41 11.95
N ASN A 170 -6.30 8.14 13.17
CA ASN A 170 -7.14 8.01 14.36
C ASN A 170 -7.92 9.31 14.67
N ALA A 171 -7.25 10.46 14.60
CA ALA A 171 -7.88 11.75 14.84
C ALA A 171 -8.88 12.12 13.72
N MET A 172 -8.48 11.96 12.47
CA MET A 172 -9.32 12.31 11.31
C MET A 172 -10.56 11.42 11.18
N LYS A 173 -10.53 10.18 11.70
CA LYS A 173 -11.71 9.32 11.73
C LYS A 173 -12.90 10.02 12.42
N ASN A 174 -12.65 10.73 13.52
CA ASN A 174 -13.72 11.47 14.21
C ASN A 174 -14.35 12.55 13.32
N TYR A 175 -13.54 13.24 12.52
CA TYR A 175 -14.04 14.22 11.56
C TYR A 175 -14.84 13.57 10.43
N PHE A 176 -14.33 12.48 9.86
CA PHE A 176 -15.03 11.76 8.79
C PHE A 176 -16.37 11.18 9.26
N ASP A 177 -16.43 10.65 10.47
CA ASP A 177 -17.65 10.09 11.07
C ASP A 177 -18.62 11.18 11.56
N GLY A 178 -18.24 12.47 11.48
CA GLY A 178 -19.07 13.60 11.90
C GLY A 178 -19.14 13.83 13.41
N ASN A 179 -18.22 13.23 14.17
CA ASN A 179 -18.14 13.33 15.64
C ASN A 179 -17.31 14.53 16.12
N ALA A 180 -16.53 15.14 15.25
CA ALA A 180 -15.70 16.32 15.52
C ALA A 180 -15.62 17.25 14.32
N SER A 181 -15.37 18.54 14.54
CA SER A 181 -14.93 19.46 13.50
C SER A 181 -13.52 19.13 13.01
N LEU A 182 -13.11 19.71 11.89
CA LEU A 182 -11.73 19.56 11.40
C LEU A 182 -10.72 20.15 12.39
N GLU A 183 -11.05 21.29 13.00
CA GLU A 183 -10.21 21.95 14.00
C GLU A 183 -10.00 21.06 15.23
N GLU A 184 -11.07 20.52 15.81
CA GLU A 184 -11.00 19.58 16.94
C GLU A 184 -10.21 18.32 16.59
N ALA A 185 -10.38 17.76 15.40
CA ALA A 185 -9.62 16.59 14.95
C ALA A 185 -8.13 16.89 14.79
N LEU A 186 -7.77 18.09 14.29
CA LEU A 186 -6.37 18.51 14.20
C LEU A 186 -5.75 18.74 15.59
N GLU A 187 -6.47 19.33 16.54
CA GLU A 187 -6.00 19.47 17.91
C GLU A 187 -5.75 18.10 18.57
N LEU A 188 -6.65 17.15 18.36
CA LEU A 188 -6.47 15.77 18.84
C LEU A 188 -5.22 15.13 18.23
N PHE A 189 -5.00 15.31 16.94
CA PHE A 189 -3.79 14.82 16.24
C PHE A 189 -2.50 15.41 16.83
N TYR A 190 -2.42 16.73 16.93
CA TYR A 190 -1.23 17.40 17.48
C TYR A 190 -0.93 16.97 18.91
N LYS A 191 -1.95 16.89 19.74
CA LYS A 191 -1.81 16.42 21.12
C LYS A 191 -1.30 14.97 21.18
N ALA A 192 -1.85 14.07 20.37
CA ALA A 192 -1.43 12.67 20.32
C ALA A 192 0.03 12.53 19.86
N VAL A 193 0.45 13.34 18.87
CA VAL A 193 1.83 13.35 18.38
C VAL A 193 2.79 13.87 19.46
N GLU A 194 2.47 14.96 20.16
CA GLU A 194 3.30 15.50 21.24
C GLU A 194 3.39 14.56 22.45
N GLU A 195 2.31 13.84 22.76
CA GLU A 195 2.32 12.80 23.81
C GLU A 195 3.21 11.62 23.43
N LYS A 196 3.20 11.20 22.16
CA LYS A 196 4.00 10.08 21.64
C LYS A 196 5.46 10.45 21.41
N TYR A 197 5.71 11.67 20.98
CA TYR A 197 7.02 12.22 20.60
C TYR A 197 7.22 13.60 21.25
N PRO A 198 7.62 13.68 22.56
CA PRO A 198 7.70 14.92 23.29
C PRO A 198 8.71 15.96 22.74
N GLU A 199 9.59 15.53 21.83
CA GLU A 199 10.54 16.40 21.12
C GLU A 199 9.93 17.12 19.91
N LEU A 200 8.73 16.73 19.47
CA LEU A 200 8.01 17.41 18.39
C LEU A 200 7.08 18.48 18.96
N SER A 201 6.86 19.53 18.18
CA SER A 201 5.91 20.62 18.47
C SER A 201 5.26 21.07 17.17
N HIS A 202 4.07 21.61 17.26
CA HIS A 202 3.33 22.21 16.13
C HIS A 202 3.28 23.74 16.21
#